data_8b9eca41e485532b5c52f6d0b65eb6bc
#
_entry.id   8b9eca41e485532b5c52f6d0b65eb6bc
#
_cell.length_a   1.000
_cell.length_b   1.000
_cell.length_c   1.000
_cell.angle_alpha   90.00
_cell.angle_beta   90.00
_cell.angle_gamma   90.00
#
_symmetry.space_group_name_H-M   'P 1'
#
loop_
_entity.id
_entity.type
_entity.pdbx_description
1 polymer ?
#
loop_
_entity_poly.entity_id
_entity_poly.type
_entity_poly.pdbx_seq_one_letter_code
_entity_poly.pdbx_strand_id
1 'polypeptide(L)'
;EGEIDFDLLDIASRYTFRFLDSVLDKNSFPTEDSRIWAERNRAIGVGGMGYADLLLMMKIPYGSQEALDVLESIMKVMEFATEDESIKLGQEKGIPEECKKLPVPRRNIVLRTFAPTGTCSILAGCSNSLEPIFSEVTVRNDKTGTYTLVNNLAEQPYFRCAVSANGAQEVTVEEHIKTLALAQKYIDSGVSKTINAPTTIKRDAIAKAIFMAWQEGCKGITLYRNGSRKKEVLTPKNIKKGKCPVCGSDLIEINGKMKCLSCKKDFDENLIRFINLTKNR
;
A
#
# COMPACT_ATOMS: atom_id res chain seq x y z
N GLU A 1 -3.33 -21.67 4.30
CA GLU A 1 -3.38 -20.62 3.27
C GLU A 1 -4.54 -19.68 3.57
N GLY A 2 -4.30 -18.38 3.73
CA GLY A 2 -5.33 -17.36 3.98
C GLY A 2 -5.54 -16.94 5.44
N GLU A 3 -4.66 -17.31 6.35
CA GLU A 3 -4.66 -16.85 7.74
C GLU A 3 -3.45 -15.96 8.01
N ILE A 4 -3.62 -14.99 8.92
CA ILE A 4 -2.54 -14.10 9.34
C ILE A 4 -1.80 -14.74 10.50
N ASP A 5 -0.49 -14.86 10.38
CA ASP A 5 0.38 -15.25 11.48
C ASP A 5 0.66 -14.02 12.37
N PHE A 6 -0.16 -13.84 13.38
CA PHE A 6 -0.05 -12.73 14.33
C PHE A 6 1.17 -12.86 15.25
N ASP A 7 1.64 -14.06 15.54
CA ASP A 7 2.85 -14.28 16.35
C ASP A 7 4.09 -13.81 15.57
N LEU A 8 4.15 -14.17 14.28
CA LEU A 8 5.23 -13.68 13.42
C LEU A 8 5.16 -12.16 13.23
N LEU A 9 3.96 -11.58 13.12
CA LEU A 9 3.78 -10.13 13.02
C LEU A 9 4.27 -9.40 14.28
N ASP A 10 3.97 -9.91 15.48
CA ASP A 10 4.47 -9.37 16.77
C ASP A 10 5.99 -9.42 16.79
N ILE A 11 6.57 -10.58 16.52
CA ILE A 11 8.03 -10.78 16.50
C ILE A 11 8.70 -9.84 15.49
N ALA A 12 8.20 -9.76 14.26
CA ALA A 12 8.75 -8.91 13.23
C ALA A 12 8.66 -7.42 13.61
N SER A 13 7.55 -6.99 14.22
CA SER A 13 7.37 -5.63 14.70
C SER A 13 8.40 -5.26 15.77
N ARG A 14 8.66 -6.14 16.74
CA ARG A 14 9.67 -5.93 17.81
C ARG A 14 11.09 -5.86 17.25
N TYR A 15 11.47 -6.79 16.38
CA TYR A 15 12.81 -6.77 15.77
C TYR A 15 13.03 -5.54 14.90
N THR A 16 12.04 -5.17 14.09
CA THR A 16 12.10 -3.94 13.26
C THR A 16 12.24 -2.71 14.16
N PHE A 17 11.52 -2.68 15.27
CA PHE A 17 11.58 -1.57 16.22
C PHE A 17 12.98 -1.42 16.84
N ARG A 18 13.57 -2.51 17.35
CA ARG A 18 14.95 -2.54 17.89
C ARG A 18 15.98 -2.15 16.85
N PHE A 19 15.81 -2.64 15.61
CA PHE A 19 16.69 -2.28 14.51
C PHE A 19 16.67 -0.77 14.25
N LEU A 20 15.49 -0.17 14.16
CA LEU A 20 15.35 1.27 13.92
C LEU A 20 15.89 2.12 15.08
N ASP A 21 15.72 1.71 16.34
CA ASP A 21 16.35 2.38 17.48
C ASP A 21 17.88 2.33 17.39
N SER A 22 18.43 1.19 16.96
CA SER A 22 19.88 1.03 16.77
C SER A 22 20.41 1.82 15.58
N VAL A 23 19.60 2.04 14.52
CA VAL A 23 19.95 2.91 13.40
C VAL A 23 20.15 4.36 13.85
N LEU A 24 19.34 4.85 14.79
CA LEU A 24 19.53 6.19 15.35
C LEU A 24 20.91 6.35 16.04
N ASP A 25 21.41 5.30 16.69
CA ASP A 25 22.72 5.32 17.35
C ASP A 25 23.89 5.35 16.35
N LYS A 26 23.66 4.90 15.11
CA LYS A 26 24.68 4.83 14.04
C LYS A 26 24.51 5.92 12.97
N ASN A 27 23.42 6.68 13.04
CA ASN A 27 23.14 7.71 12.07
C ASN A 27 24.07 8.91 12.23
N SER A 28 24.43 9.55 11.12
CA SER A 28 25.10 10.85 11.11
C SER A 28 24.09 11.93 10.76
N PHE A 29 24.12 13.03 11.52
CA PHE A 29 23.19 14.13 11.38
C PHE A 29 23.88 15.32 10.69
N PRO A 30 23.19 16.00 9.73
CA PRO A 30 23.79 17.10 8.98
C PRO A 30 24.02 18.37 9.82
N THR A 31 23.27 18.54 10.93
CA THR A 31 23.38 19.68 11.83
C THR A 31 23.34 19.22 13.28
N GLU A 32 23.93 20.03 14.17
CA GLU A 32 23.93 19.78 15.61
C GLU A 32 22.50 19.77 16.19
N ASP A 33 21.64 20.68 15.72
CA ASP A 33 20.24 20.76 16.16
C ASP A 33 19.47 19.48 15.83
N SER A 34 19.69 18.92 14.62
CA SER A 34 19.08 17.63 14.23
C SER A 34 19.56 16.49 15.12
N ARG A 35 20.85 16.48 15.47
CA ARG A 35 21.43 15.47 16.37
C ARG A 35 20.81 15.57 17.76
N ILE A 36 20.80 16.76 18.36
CA ILE A 36 20.21 17.01 19.68
C ILE A 36 18.73 16.62 19.71
N TRP A 37 17.98 17.00 18.67
CA TRP A 37 16.56 16.64 18.56
C TRP A 37 16.36 15.11 18.51
N ALA A 38 17.14 14.43 17.68
CA ALA A 38 17.05 12.98 17.54
C ALA A 38 17.41 12.25 18.84
N GLU A 39 18.43 12.70 19.57
CA GLU A 39 18.84 12.11 20.86
C GLU A 39 17.79 12.32 21.96
N ARG A 40 17.15 13.50 22.00
CA ARG A 40 16.12 13.82 23.01
C ARG A 40 14.78 13.15 22.76
N ASN A 41 14.45 12.84 21.50
CA ASN A 41 13.13 12.35 21.09
C ASN A 41 13.15 10.89 20.63
N ARG A 42 14.23 10.46 19.98
CA ARG A 42 14.37 9.12 19.38
C ARG A 42 13.14 8.68 18.58
N ALA A 43 12.65 9.56 17.70
CA ALA A 43 11.50 9.28 16.86
C ALA A 43 11.85 8.24 15.81
N ILE A 44 11.06 7.17 15.72
CA ILE A 44 11.16 6.12 14.70
C ILE A 44 9.77 5.85 14.11
N GLY A 45 9.69 5.04 13.06
CA GLY A 45 8.40 4.75 12.45
C GLY A 45 8.35 3.33 11.88
N VAL A 46 7.81 2.39 12.64
CA VAL A 46 7.48 1.06 12.13
C VAL A 46 6.17 1.14 11.34
N GLY A 47 6.14 0.56 10.15
CA GLY A 47 4.97 0.47 9.29
C GLY A 47 5.02 -0.78 8.42
N GLY A 48 3.90 -1.10 7.78
CA GLY A 48 3.76 -2.26 6.92
C GLY A 48 3.65 -1.90 5.43
N MET A 49 3.78 -2.91 4.59
CA MET A 49 3.46 -2.88 3.16
C MET A 49 2.84 -4.22 2.76
N GLY A 50 2.19 -4.29 1.59
CA GLY A 50 1.56 -5.52 1.12
C GLY A 50 0.13 -5.73 1.59
N TYR A 51 -0.53 -4.71 2.17
CA TYR A 51 -1.90 -4.85 2.67
C TYR A 51 -2.89 -5.28 1.59
N ALA A 52 -2.81 -4.72 0.38
CA ALA A 52 -3.72 -5.11 -0.70
C ALA A 52 -3.48 -6.55 -1.17
N ASP A 53 -2.22 -7.00 -1.22
CA ASP A 53 -1.92 -8.41 -1.56
C ASP A 53 -2.41 -9.37 -0.48
N LEU A 54 -2.26 -9.01 0.79
CA LEU A 54 -2.81 -9.78 1.90
C LEU A 54 -4.32 -10.00 1.73
N LEU A 55 -5.06 -8.92 1.46
CA LEU A 55 -6.51 -9.01 1.23
C LEU A 55 -6.85 -9.89 0.03
N LEU A 56 -6.09 -9.79 -1.08
CA LEU A 56 -6.28 -10.66 -2.23
C LEU A 56 -6.01 -12.14 -1.90
N MET A 57 -4.99 -12.43 -1.10
CA MET A 57 -4.69 -13.80 -0.64
C MET A 57 -5.81 -14.36 0.26
N MET A 58 -6.42 -13.51 1.07
CA MET A 58 -7.57 -13.83 1.92
C MET A 58 -8.90 -13.81 1.15
N LYS A 59 -8.92 -13.38 -0.12
CA LYS A 59 -10.11 -13.20 -0.96
C LYS A 59 -11.09 -12.15 -0.43
N ILE A 60 -10.56 -11.13 0.23
CA ILE A 60 -11.32 -10.02 0.84
C ILE A 60 -11.24 -8.80 -0.08
N PRO A 61 -12.37 -8.19 -0.47
CA PRO A 61 -12.36 -6.98 -1.27
C PRO A 61 -11.79 -5.79 -0.49
N TYR A 62 -10.83 -5.07 -1.08
CA TYR A 62 -10.28 -3.87 -0.47
C TYR A 62 -11.39 -2.83 -0.18
N GLY A 63 -11.35 -2.21 1.00
CA GLY A 63 -12.32 -1.20 1.44
C GLY A 63 -13.62 -1.76 2.00
N SER A 64 -13.84 -3.08 2.00
CA SER A 64 -14.96 -3.72 2.69
C SER A 64 -14.82 -3.60 4.21
N GLN A 65 -15.92 -3.83 4.95
CA GLN A 65 -15.85 -3.86 6.42
C GLN A 65 -14.89 -4.95 6.91
N GLU A 66 -14.92 -6.12 6.30
CA GLU A 66 -14.01 -7.22 6.61
C GLU A 66 -12.53 -6.84 6.41
N ALA A 67 -12.22 -6.08 5.35
CA ALA A 67 -10.88 -5.54 5.14
C ALA A 67 -10.45 -4.57 6.26
N LEU A 68 -11.38 -3.73 6.73
CA LEU A 68 -11.12 -2.84 7.87
C LEU A 68 -10.89 -3.62 9.16
N ASP A 69 -11.67 -4.67 9.42
CA ASP A 69 -11.52 -5.53 10.61
C ASP A 69 -10.16 -6.25 10.61
N VAL A 70 -9.72 -6.73 9.44
CA VAL A 70 -8.37 -7.27 9.25
C VAL A 70 -7.30 -6.23 9.54
N LEU A 71 -7.43 -5.02 8.99
CA LEU A 71 -6.50 -3.93 9.25
C LEU A 71 -6.42 -3.59 10.74
N GLU A 72 -7.56 -3.49 11.39
CA GLU A 72 -7.63 -3.19 12.82
C GLU A 72 -6.90 -4.24 13.66
N SER A 73 -7.07 -5.52 13.34
CA SER A 73 -6.40 -6.62 14.03
C SER A 73 -4.88 -6.54 13.89
N ILE A 74 -4.39 -6.26 12.67
CA ILE A 74 -2.96 -6.02 12.41
C ILE A 74 -2.44 -4.83 13.21
N MET A 75 -3.18 -3.72 13.21
CA MET A 75 -2.77 -2.50 13.89
C MET A 75 -2.68 -2.67 15.40
N LYS A 76 -3.58 -3.43 16.02
CA LYS A 76 -3.56 -3.74 17.47
C LYS A 76 -2.32 -4.54 17.85
N VAL A 77 -1.92 -5.52 17.05
CA VAL A 77 -0.70 -6.30 17.30
C VAL A 77 0.54 -5.41 17.17
N MET A 78 0.62 -4.61 16.10
CA MET A 78 1.75 -3.70 15.89
C MET A 78 1.85 -2.64 17.01
N GLU A 79 0.71 -2.11 17.46
CA GLU A 79 0.64 -1.15 18.57
C GLU A 79 1.22 -1.76 19.85
N PHE A 80 0.67 -2.89 20.27
CA PHE A 80 1.13 -3.60 21.45
C PHE A 80 2.63 -3.92 21.39
N ALA A 81 3.07 -4.52 20.28
CA ALA A 81 4.46 -4.93 20.10
C ALA A 81 5.44 -3.74 20.17
N THR A 82 5.13 -2.63 19.51
CA THR A 82 6.03 -1.47 19.45
C THR A 82 6.03 -0.67 20.75
N GLU A 83 4.91 -0.57 21.45
CA GLU A 83 4.85 0.10 22.76
C GLU A 83 5.59 -0.66 23.83
N ASP A 84 5.32 -1.95 23.98
CA ASP A 84 6.00 -2.83 24.91
C ASP A 84 7.51 -2.85 24.65
N GLU A 85 7.91 -2.90 23.37
CA GLU A 85 9.33 -2.91 23.00
C GLU A 85 10.03 -1.59 23.30
N SER A 86 9.35 -0.45 23.10
CA SER A 86 9.90 0.87 23.48
C SER A 86 10.06 1.02 24.99
N ILE A 87 9.15 0.45 25.78
CA ILE A 87 9.26 0.43 27.25
C ILE A 87 10.46 -0.43 27.68
N LYS A 88 10.61 -1.64 27.13
CA LYS A 88 11.75 -2.53 27.39
C LYS A 88 13.08 -1.88 27.04
N LEU A 89 13.17 -1.28 25.85
CA LEU A 89 14.36 -0.53 25.44
C LEU A 89 14.65 0.67 26.36
N GLY A 90 13.61 1.32 26.88
CA GLY A 90 13.76 2.37 27.90
C GLY A 90 14.39 1.87 29.21
N GLN A 91 14.04 0.65 29.64
CA GLN A 91 14.64 0.00 30.79
C GLN A 91 16.09 -0.44 30.53
N GLU A 92 16.36 -0.97 29.32
CA GLU A 92 17.69 -1.47 28.94
C GLU A 92 18.70 -0.34 28.65
N LYS A 93 18.29 0.71 27.95
CA LYS A 93 19.18 1.75 27.40
C LYS A 93 18.92 3.16 27.94
N GLY A 94 17.94 3.32 28.82
CA GLY A 94 17.51 4.60 29.37
C GLY A 94 16.44 5.30 28.54
N ILE A 95 15.73 6.22 29.18
CA ILE A 95 14.62 7.00 28.61
C ILE A 95 15.13 8.43 28.34
N PRO A 96 15.06 8.92 27.08
CA PRO A 96 15.42 10.29 26.74
C PRO A 96 14.52 11.33 27.42
N GLU A 97 15.04 12.57 27.50
CA GLU A 97 14.43 13.64 28.28
C GLU A 97 12.97 13.94 27.87
N GLU A 98 12.71 14.06 26.57
CA GLU A 98 11.37 14.37 26.10
C GLU A 98 10.41 13.17 26.28
N CYS A 99 10.95 11.96 26.18
CA CYS A 99 10.16 10.74 26.32
C CYS A 99 9.73 10.46 27.78
N LYS A 100 10.42 11.03 28.77
CA LYS A 100 10.01 10.99 30.17
C LYS A 100 8.71 11.75 30.44
N LYS A 101 8.36 12.70 29.58
CA LYS A 101 7.14 13.53 29.67
C LYS A 101 5.89 12.84 29.14
N LEU A 102 6.04 11.68 28.49
CA LEU A 102 4.90 10.90 28.00
C LEU A 102 4.07 10.35 29.17
N PRO A 103 2.75 10.14 28.97
CA PRO A 103 1.88 9.53 29.99
C PRO A 103 2.41 8.17 30.46
N VAL A 104 2.97 7.38 29.55
CA VAL A 104 3.73 6.17 29.83
C VAL A 104 5.16 6.41 29.33
N PRO A 105 6.13 6.62 30.23
CA PRO A 105 7.52 6.83 29.85
C PRO A 105 8.10 5.63 29.09
N ARG A 106 8.67 5.90 27.91
CA ARG A 106 9.23 4.90 27.01
C ARG A 106 10.43 5.50 26.26
N ARG A 107 11.20 4.70 25.52
CA ARG A 107 12.44 5.17 24.89
C ARG A 107 12.21 6.10 23.69
N ASN A 108 11.11 5.95 22.94
CA ASN A 108 10.90 6.61 21.69
C ASN A 108 9.59 7.44 21.73
N ILE A 109 9.66 8.70 21.29
CA ILE A 109 8.49 9.60 21.34
C ILE A 109 7.42 9.19 20.33
N VAL A 110 7.84 8.76 19.14
CA VAL A 110 6.99 8.28 18.03
C VAL A 110 7.45 6.87 17.67
N LEU A 111 6.52 5.95 17.45
CA LEU A 111 6.77 4.53 17.27
C LEU A 111 6.40 4.02 15.88
N ARG A 112 5.30 4.51 15.30
CA ARG A 112 4.68 3.97 14.10
C ARG A 112 4.39 5.04 13.06
N THR A 113 4.57 4.68 11.78
CA THR A 113 4.19 5.49 10.62
C THR A 113 3.91 4.59 9.42
N PHE A 114 3.02 5.00 8.54
CA PHE A 114 2.91 4.37 7.22
C PHE A 114 3.55 5.28 6.17
N ALA A 115 4.76 4.91 5.76
CA ALA A 115 5.47 5.56 4.66
C ALA A 115 4.98 5.03 3.30
N PRO A 116 5.20 5.75 2.17
CA PRO A 116 4.71 5.34 0.85
C PRO A 116 5.24 4.00 0.34
N THR A 117 6.45 3.60 0.70
CA THR A 117 7.15 2.33 0.35
C THR A 117 7.24 2.02 -1.15
N GLY A 118 7.15 3.03 -2.04
CA GLY A 118 7.00 2.84 -3.48
C GLY A 118 8.11 2.04 -4.17
N THR A 119 9.35 2.09 -3.69
CA THR A 119 10.49 1.31 -4.21
C THR A 119 10.71 0.04 -3.40
N CYS A 120 10.59 0.12 -2.07
CA CYS A 120 10.77 -1.04 -1.19
C CYS A 120 9.75 -2.14 -1.47
N SER A 121 8.50 -1.79 -1.76
CA SER A 121 7.46 -2.74 -2.10
C SER A 121 7.72 -3.50 -3.41
N ILE A 122 8.29 -2.83 -4.42
CA ILE A 122 8.69 -3.49 -5.66
C ILE A 122 9.81 -4.51 -5.39
N LEU A 123 10.80 -4.12 -4.59
CA LEU A 123 11.89 -5.03 -4.20
C LEU A 123 11.37 -6.24 -3.42
N ALA A 124 10.40 -6.02 -2.53
CA ALA A 124 9.76 -7.08 -1.77
C ALA A 124 8.71 -7.88 -2.56
N GLY A 125 8.32 -7.42 -3.76
CA GLY A 125 7.31 -8.08 -4.60
C GLY A 125 5.89 -7.99 -4.06
N CYS A 126 5.55 -6.88 -3.37
CA CYS A 126 4.23 -6.66 -2.78
C CYS A 126 3.67 -5.26 -3.08
N SER A 127 2.40 -5.03 -2.71
CA SER A 127 1.73 -3.74 -2.83
C SER A 127 2.29 -2.68 -1.86
N ASN A 128 2.14 -1.41 -2.23
CA ASN A 128 2.68 -0.29 -1.47
C ASN A 128 1.89 -0.06 -0.19
N SER A 129 2.55 -0.04 0.96
CA SER A 129 1.95 0.42 2.23
C SER A 129 0.50 -0.08 2.41
N LEU A 130 -0.44 0.83 2.62
CA LEU A 130 -1.90 0.60 2.69
C LEU A 130 -2.62 0.91 1.37
N GLU A 131 -1.90 1.09 0.27
CA GLU A 131 -2.54 1.41 -1.00
C GLU A 131 -3.24 0.17 -1.59
N PRO A 132 -4.40 0.33 -2.26
CA PRO A 132 -4.94 -0.74 -3.08
C PRO A 132 -4.02 -1.00 -4.27
N ILE A 133 -4.21 -2.11 -4.95
CA ILE A 133 -3.62 -2.31 -6.27
C ILE A 133 -4.02 -1.13 -7.17
N PHE A 134 -3.07 -0.55 -7.89
CA PHE A 134 -3.35 0.65 -8.67
C PHE A 134 -4.33 0.38 -9.81
N SER A 135 -4.06 -0.64 -10.62
CA SER A 135 -4.92 -1.06 -11.73
C SER A 135 -4.67 -2.53 -12.07
N GLU A 136 -5.52 -3.13 -12.89
CA GLU A 136 -5.36 -4.49 -13.44
C GLU A 136 -4.02 -4.64 -14.16
N VAL A 137 -3.70 -3.65 -14.98
CA VAL A 137 -2.40 -3.50 -15.64
C VAL A 137 -1.94 -2.06 -15.47
N THR A 138 -0.78 -1.89 -14.88
CA THR A 138 -0.19 -0.59 -14.57
C THR A 138 1.08 -0.39 -15.37
N VAL A 139 1.20 0.73 -16.07
CA VAL A 139 2.48 1.23 -16.59
C VAL A 139 3.06 2.20 -15.59
N ARG A 140 4.23 1.88 -15.08
CA ARG A 140 5.01 2.75 -14.19
C ARG A 140 6.13 3.41 -14.97
N ASN A 141 6.18 4.74 -14.91
CA ASN A 141 7.24 5.55 -15.49
C ASN A 141 7.97 6.29 -14.36
N ASP A 142 9.21 5.96 -14.13
CA ASP A 142 10.05 6.66 -13.16
C ASP A 142 11.46 6.94 -13.72
N LYS A 143 12.37 7.42 -12.88
CA LYS A 143 13.74 7.75 -13.30
C LYS A 143 14.58 6.53 -13.73
N THR A 144 14.16 5.33 -13.34
CA THR A 144 14.85 4.06 -13.64
C THR A 144 14.35 3.40 -14.94
N GLY A 145 13.18 3.83 -15.45
CA GLY A 145 12.62 3.34 -16.70
C GLY A 145 11.11 3.24 -16.73
N THR A 146 10.62 2.48 -17.70
CA THR A 146 9.19 2.18 -17.89
C THR A 146 8.96 0.68 -17.67
N TYR A 147 8.06 0.36 -16.74
CA TYR A 147 7.74 -1.02 -16.37
C TYR A 147 6.24 -1.27 -16.51
N THR A 148 5.87 -2.46 -16.98
CA THR A 148 4.48 -2.91 -17.00
C THR A 148 4.28 -3.94 -15.88
N LEU A 149 3.41 -3.62 -14.94
CA LEU A 149 3.02 -4.46 -13.83
C LEU A 149 1.63 -5.02 -14.09
N VAL A 150 1.47 -6.34 -13.99
CA VAL A 150 0.21 -7.05 -14.24
C VAL A 150 -0.21 -7.74 -12.95
N ASN A 151 -1.45 -7.53 -12.54
CA ASN A 151 -2.02 -8.29 -11.43
C ASN A 151 -2.70 -9.55 -11.96
N ASN A 152 -2.20 -10.71 -11.57
CA ASN A 152 -2.71 -12.01 -12.03
C ASN A 152 -4.08 -12.37 -11.44
N LEU A 153 -4.54 -11.63 -10.42
CA LEU A 153 -5.84 -11.83 -9.76
C LEU A 153 -6.90 -10.83 -10.22
N ALA A 154 -6.61 -10.04 -11.26
CA ALA A 154 -7.51 -8.98 -11.73
C ALA A 154 -8.91 -9.47 -12.19
N GLU A 155 -9.05 -10.74 -12.55
CA GLU A 155 -10.32 -11.35 -12.95
C GLU A 155 -11.14 -11.92 -11.76
N GLN A 156 -10.60 -11.88 -10.55
CA GLN A 156 -11.28 -12.43 -9.38
C GLN A 156 -12.38 -11.47 -8.89
N PRO A 157 -13.54 -12.00 -8.40
CA PRO A 157 -14.67 -11.17 -7.99
C PRO A 157 -14.39 -10.28 -6.76
N TYR A 158 -13.36 -10.63 -5.98
CA TYR A 158 -12.90 -9.85 -4.83
C TYR A 158 -11.79 -8.84 -5.19
N PHE A 159 -11.34 -8.81 -6.46
CA PHE A 159 -10.33 -7.85 -6.89
C PHE A 159 -10.94 -6.44 -6.97
N ARG A 160 -10.25 -5.48 -6.35
CA ARG A 160 -10.56 -4.07 -6.44
C ARG A 160 -9.28 -3.26 -6.63
N CYS A 161 -9.35 -2.21 -7.42
CA CYS A 161 -8.20 -1.37 -7.72
C CYS A 161 -8.49 0.12 -7.49
N ALA A 162 -7.44 0.93 -7.45
CA ALA A 162 -7.59 2.37 -7.30
C ALA A 162 -8.19 3.01 -8.55
N VAL A 163 -7.79 2.53 -9.74
CA VAL A 163 -8.22 3.04 -11.04
C VAL A 163 -8.33 1.89 -12.02
N SER A 164 -9.49 1.69 -12.61
CA SER A 164 -9.69 0.66 -13.63
C SER A 164 -9.63 1.23 -15.04
N ALA A 165 -8.94 0.51 -15.94
CA ALA A 165 -9.02 0.73 -17.36
C ALA A 165 -9.79 -0.39 -18.09
N ASN A 166 -10.12 -1.49 -17.40
CA ASN A 166 -10.64 -2.71 -18.00
C ASN A 166 -11.95 -3.18 -17.37
N GLY A 167 -12.54 -2.38 -16.46
CA GLY A 167 -13.83 -2.62 -15.85
C GLY A 167 -13.82 -3.35 -14.52
N ALA A 168 -12.66 -3.47 -13.86
CA ALA A 168 -12.60 -3.91 -12.47
C ALA A 168 -13.28 -2.88 -11.54
N GLN A 169 -13.75 -3.35 -10.40
CA GLN A 169 -14.37 -2.46 -9.41
C GLN A 169 -13.32 -1.53 -8.79
N GLU A 170 -13.58 -0.23 -8.84
CA GLU A 170 -12.71 0.77 -8.19
C GLU A 170 -13.02 0.91 -6.70
N VAL A 171 -11.99 1.24 -5.93
CA VAL A 171 -12.11 1.64 -4.53
C VAL A 171 -12.65 3.07 -4.49
N THR A 172 -13.71 3.30 -3.74
CA THR A 172 -14.34 4.62 -3.63
C THR A 172 -13.51 5.58 -2.77
N VAL A 173 -13.72 6.88 -2.95
CA VAL A 173 -13.08 7.92 -2.13
C VAL A 173 -13.34 7.71 -0.63
N GLU A 174 -14.56 7.31 -0.27
CA GLU A 174 -14.95 7.06 1.12
C GLU A 174 -14.24 5.84 1.71
N GLU A 175 -14.09 4.76 0.95
CA GLU A 175 -13.35 3.56 1.39
C GLU A 175 -11.85 3.85 1.57
N HIS A 176 -11.27 4.66 0.69
CA HIS A 176 -9.91 5.16 0.87
C HIS A 176 -9.75 5.93 2.19
N ILE A 177 -10.71 6.84 2.51
CA ILE A 177 -10.67 7.64 3.72
C ILE A 177 -10.86 6.77 4.96
N LYS A 178 -11.81 5.83 4.94
CA LYS A 178 -12.03 4.89 6.06
C LYS A 178 -10.79 4.06 6.38
N THR A 179 -10.11 3.56 5.36
CA THR A 179 -8.84 2.83 5.53
C THR A 179 -7.76 3.72 6.14
N LEU A 180 -7.61 4.96 5.64
CA LEU A 180 -6.68 5.95 6.17
C LEU A 180 -6.98 6.29 7.63
N ALA A 181 -8.25 6.59 7.94
CA ALA A 181 -8.70 6.98 9.27
C ALA A 181 -8.52 5.86 10.29
N LEU A 182 -8.86 4.63 9.92
CA LEU A 182 -8.65 3.47 10.79
C LEU A 182 -7.17 3.31 11.13
N ALA A 183 -6.28 3.34 10.13
CA ALA A 183 -4.85 3.25 10.39
C ALA A 183 -4.35 4.40 11.27
N GLN A 184 -4.84 5.63 11.06
CA GLN A 184 -4.42 6.81 11.82
C GLN A 184 -4.73 6.70 13.32
N LYS A 185 -5.76 5.95 13.73
CA LYS A 185 -6.07 5.71 15.16
C LYS A 185 -4.91 5.04 15.91
N TYR A 186 -4.15 4.20 15.23
CA TYR A 186 -3.06 3.40 15.77
C TYR A 186 -1.66 3.95 15.44
N ILE A 187 -1.58 5.04 14.69
CA ILE A 187 -0.32 5.62 14.21
C ILE A 187 -0.01 6.93 14.92
N ASP A 188 1.13 6.97 15.63
CA ASP A 188 1.60 8.17 16.33
C ASP A 188 1.97 9.30 15.37
N SER A 189 2.58 8.95 14.23
CA SER A 189 3.02 9.89 13.20
C SER A 189 1.97 10.05 12.09
N GLY A 190 2.39 10.21 10.85
CA GLY A 190 1.51 10.30 9.69
C GLY A 190 1.26 8.96 9.01
N VAL A 191 0.15 8.89 8.31
CA VAL A 191 -0.19 7.81 7.38
C VAL A 191 -0.17 8.39 5.98
N SER A 192 0.78 7.93 5.14
CA SER A 192 0.83 8.31 3.73
C SER A 192 -0.07 7.38 2.93
N LYS A 193 -1.20 7.89 2.50
CA LYS A 193 -2.14 7.18 1.64
C LYS A 193 -2.75 8.13 0.61
N THR A 194 -2.74 7.68 -0.65
CA THR A 194 -3.38 8.40 -1.74
C THR A 194 -4.84 8.02 -1.87
N ILE A 195 -5.70 9.02 -1.91
CA ILE A 195 -7.10 8.88 -2.28
C ILE A 195 -7.19 9.12 -3.77
N ASN A 196 -7.33 8.05 -4.54
CA ASN A 196 -7.50 8.14 -5.97
C ASN A 196 -8.95 8.51 -6.27
N ALA A 197 -9.13 9.53 -7.11
CA ALA A 197 -10.43 10.03 -7.48
C ALA A 197 -10.60 9.99 -9.00
N PRO A 198 -11.79 9.63 -9.51
CA PRO A 198 -12.04 9.57 -10.95
C PRO A 198 -11.89 10.93 -11.63
N THR A 199 -11.64 10.94 -12.93
CA THR A 199 -11.56 12.18 -13.73
C THR A 199 -12.81 13.03 -13.64
N THR A 200 -13.97 12.40 -13.39
CA THR A 200 -15.30 13.03 -13.29
C THR A 200 -15.60 13.64 -11.94
N ILE A 201 -14.71 13.49 -10.94
CA ILE A 201 -14.96 14.03 -9.59
C ILE A 201 -15.17 15.54 -9.63
N LYS A 202 -16.22 16.02 -8.99
CA LYS A 202 -16.56 17.43 -8.89
C LYS A 202 -15.85 18.09 -7.68
N ARG A 203 -15.69 19.41 -7.76
CA ARG A 203 -15.05 20.22 -6.71
C ARG A 203 -15.71 20.01 -5.32
N ASP A 204 -17.05 19.96 -5.27
CA ASP A 204 -17.77 19.78 -4.02
C ASP A 204 -17.53 18.39 -3.39
N ALA A 205 -17.35 17.35 -4.22
CA ALA A 205 -17.01 16.02 -3.73
C ALA A 205 -15.59 15.97 -3.16
N ILE A 206 -14.65 16.73 -3.74
CA ILE A 206 -13.30 16.90 -3.18
C ILE A 206 -13.36 17.60 -1.83
N ALA A 207 -14.14 18.69 -1.71
CA ALA A 207 -14.32 19.40 -0.44
C ALA A 207 -14.92 18.50 0.63
N LYS A 208 -15.94 17.71 0.29
CA LYS A 208 -16.54 16.70 1.20
C LYS A 208 -15.53 15.64 1.63
N ALA A 209 -14.68 15.15 0.73
CA ALA A 209 -13.64 14.17 1.03
C ALA A 209 -12.63 14.72 2.06
N ILE A 210 -12.17 15.96 1.88
CA ILE A 210 -11.26 16.63 2.82
C ILE A 210 -11.93 16.81 4.18
N PHE A 211 -13.20 17.24 4.21
CA PHE A 211 -13.94 17.43 5.43
C PHE A 211 -14.18 16.10 6.16
N MET A 212 -14.55 15.04 5.44
CA MET A 212 -14.68 13.69 5.99
C MET A 212 -13.38 13.20 6.63
N ALA A 213 -12.24 13.35 5.94
CA ALA A 213 -10.96 12.95 6.50
C ALA A 213 -10.61 13.69 7.80
N TRP A 214 -10.94 14.98 7.88
CA TRP A 214 -10.78 15.76 9.11
C TRP A 214 -11.72 15.26 10.22
N GLN A 215 -12.99 15.02 9.93
CA GLN A 215 -13.97 14.49 10.90
C GLN A 215 -13.55 13.12 11.45
N GLU A 216 -12.97 12.26 10.60
CA GLU A 216 -12.47 10.93 10.96
C GLU A 216 -11.11 10.98 11.69
N GLY A 217 -10.57 12.16 11.98
CA GLY A 217 -9.33 12.33 12.74
C GLY A 217 -8.03 12.07 11.95
N CYS A 218 -8.08 12.09 10.62
CA CYS A 218 -6.87 11.97 9.81
C CYS A 218 -5.96 13.20 10.00
N LYS A 219 -4.67 12.99 10.22
CA LYS A 219 -3.66 14.07 10.34
C LYS A 219 -3.32 14.73 9.01
N GLY A 220 -3.58 14.05 7.90
CA GLY A 220 -3.34 14.54 6.55
C GLY A 220 -4.11 13.74 5.52
N ILE A 221 -4.23 14.30 4.33
CA ILE A 221 -4.90 13.69 3.19
C ILE A 221 -4.13 14.01 1.91
N THR A 222 -3.88 13.00 1.07
CA THR A 222 -3.38 13.18 -0.29
C THR A 222 -4.46 12.75 -1.25
N LEU A 223 -5.01 13.68 -2.03
CA LEU A 223 -6.02 13.37 -3.04
C LEU A 223 -5.41 13.54 -4.43
N TYR A 224 -5.53 12.51 -5.25
CA TYR A 224 -5.08 12.51 -6.63
C TYR A 224 -6.25 12.27 -7.58
N ARG A 225 -6.57 13.30 -8.38
CA ARG A 225 -7.56 13.17 -9.45
C ARG A 225 -6.89 12.59 -10.70
N ASN A 226 -7.42 11.51 -11.21
CA ASN A 226 -6.93 10.83 -12.41
C ASN A 226 -6.91 11.81 -13.61
N GLY A 227 -5.85 11.75 -14.41
CA GLY A 227 -5.68 12.62 -15.58
C GLY A 227 -5.38 14.09 -15.25
N SER A 228 -5.03 14.42 -14.01
CA SER A 228 -4.72 15.82 -13.62
C SER A 228 -3.32 16.26 -13.99
N ARG A 229 -2.41 15.35 -14.32
CA ARG A 229 -1.03 15.64 -14.71
C ARG A 229 -0.76 15.22 -16.16
N LYS A 230 0.05 16.00 -16.88
CA LYS A 230 0.50 15.64 -18.25
C LYS A 230 1.40 14.40 -18.27
N LYS A 231 2.13 14.13 -17.18
CA LYS A 231 3.03 12.99 -17.03
C LYS A 231 2.71 12.33 -15.70
N GLU A 232 2.09 11.17 -15.74
CA GLU A 232 1.74 10.37 -14.56
C GLU A 232 2.81 9.31 -14.32
N VAL A 233 3.13 9.07 -13.04
CA VAL A 233 4.07 8.01 -12.64
C VAL A 233 3.46 6.63 -12.84
N LEU A 234 2.17 6.50 -12.53
CA LEU A 234 1.38 5.30 -12.72
C LEU A 234 0.25 5.60 -13.69
N THR A 235 0.10 4.77 -14.70
CA THR A 235 -0.96 4.90 -15.71
C THR A 235 -1.65 3.55 -15.88
N PRO A 236 -3.00 3.49 -15.79
CA PRO A 236 -3.72 2.27 -16.10
C PRO A 236 -3.63 1.98 -17.60
N LYS A 237 -3.37 0.73 -17.97
CA LYS A 237 -3.26 0.32 -19.36
C LYS A 237 -4.50 -0.45 -19.78
N ASN A 238 -5.14 -0.02 -20.88
CA ASN A 238 -6.18 -0.81 -21.53
C ASN A 238 -5.59 -2.12 -22.07
N ILE A 239 -6.28 -3.21 -21.77
CA ILE A 239 -5.93 -4.53 -22.26
C ILE A 239 -6.64 -4.72 -23.59
N LYS A 240 -5.89 -4.96 -24.68
CA LYS A 240 -6.50 -5.51 -25.89
C LYS A 240 -7.00 -6.92 -25.58
N LYS A 241 -8.31 -7.10 -25.53
CA LYS A 241 -8.92 -8.39 -25.21
C LYS A 241 -8.83 -9.34 -26.39
N GLY A 242 -8.21 -10.48 -26.20
CA GLY A 242 -8.30 -11.67 -27.02
C GLY A 242 -8.64 -12.87 -26.15
N LYS A 243 -9.13 -13.97 -26.72
CA LYS A 243 -9.34 -15.20 -25.95
C LYS A 243 -8.13 -16.12 -26.11
N CYS A 244 -7.71 -16.73 -25.00
CA CYS A 244 -6.64 -17.70 -25.00
C CYS A 244 -7.06 -18.95 -25.80
N PRO A 245 -6.28 -19.37 -26.80
CA PRO A 245 -6.62 -20.54 -27.59
C PRO A 245 -6.49 -21.85 -26.82
N VAL A 246 -5.87 -21.84 -25.64
CA VAL A 246 -5.65 -23.03 -24.83
C VAL A 246 -6.73 -23.21 -23.76
N CYS A 247 -7.09 -22.16 -23.02
CA CYS A 247 -8.00 -22.27 -21.89
C CYS A 247 -9.24 -21.35 -21.97
N GLY A 248 -9.39 -20.56 -23.05
CA GLY A 248 -10.53 -19.65 -23.25
C GLY A 248 -10.55 -18.38 -22.42
N SER A 249 -9.64 -18.24 -21.45
CA SER A 249 -9.53 -17.04 -20.60
C SER A 249 -9.06 -15.82 -21.40
N ASP A 250 -9.22 -14.63 -20.84
CA ASP A 250 -8.79 -13.40 -21.49
C ASP A 250 -7.27 -13.33 -21.64
N LEU A 251 -6.83 -12.82 -22.79
CA LEU A 251 -5.43 -12.52 -23.10
C LEU A 251 -5.17 -11.04 -22.89
N ILE A 252 -3.98 -10.73 -22.41
CA ILE A 252 -3.50 -9.35 -22.27
C ILE A 252 -2.23 -9.15 -23.10
N GLU A 253 -2.12 -7.97 -23.71
CA GLU A 253 -0.91 -7.59 -24.42
C GLU A 253 0.13 -6.98 -23.46
N ILE A 254 1.29 -7.62 -23.36
CA ILE A 254 2.42 -7.14 -22.58
C ILE A 254 3.65 -7.12 -23.50
N ASN A 255 4.24 -5.94 -23.69
CA ASN A 255 5.46 -5.76 -24.48
C ASN A 255 5.38 -6.40 -25.89
N GLY A 256 4.22 -6.27 -26.58
CA GLY A 256 3.99 -6.82 -27.90
C GLY A 256 3.69 -8.32 -27.96
N LYS A 257 3.55 -8.98 -26.80
CA LYS A 257 3.12 -10.39 -26.72
C LYS A 257 1.79 -10.48 -25.99
N MET A 258 0.94 -11.39 -26.45
CA MET A 258 -0.32 -11.71 -25.78
C MET A 258 -0.08 -12.79 -24.73
N LYS A 259 -0.38 -12.47 -23.47
CA LYS A 259 -0.18 -13.38 -22.34
C LYS A 259 -1.50 -13.82 -21.72
N CYS A 260 -1.65 -15.11 -21.49
CA CYS A 260 -2.78 -15.64 -20.73
C CYS A 260 -2.46 -15.63 -19.23
N LEU A 261 -3.28 -14.95 -18.44
CA LEU A 261 -3.10 -14.90 -16.97
C LEU A 261 -3.43 -16.23 -16.30
N SER A 262 -4.40 -16.97 -16.85
CA SER A 262 -4.84 -18.25 -16.27
C SER A 262 -3.85 -19.39 -16.51
N CYS A 263 -3.45 -19.64 -17.77
CA CYS A 263 -2.54 -20.74 -18.11
C CYS A 263 -1.06 -20.32 -18.24
N LYS A 264 -0.75 -19.03 -18.00
CA LYS A 264 0.60 -18.42 -18.02
C LYS A 264 1.36 -18.56 -19.34
N LYS A 265 0.67 -18.89 -20.44
CA LYS A 265 1.28 -19.02 -21.78
C LYS A 265 1.35 -17.68 -22.47
N ASP A 266 2.46 -17.46 -23.19
CA ASP A 266 2.67 -16.31 -24.05
C ASP A 266 2.35 -16.70 -25.50
N PHE A 267 1.72 -15.79 -26.22
CA PHE A 267 1.34 -15.98 -27.63
C PHE A 267 1.80 -14.78 -28.47
N ASP A 268 2.20 -15.04 -29.71
CA ASP A 268 2.41 -13.99 -30.70
C ASP A 268 1.04 -13.40 -31.14
N GLU A 269 0.95 -12.09 -31.30
CA GLU A 269 -0.29 -11.42 -31.71
C GLU A 269 -0.80 -11.95 -33.07
N ASN A 270 0.12 -12.25 -34.00
CA ASN A 270 -0.21 -12.78 -35.32
C ASN A 270 -0.77 -14.21 -35.23
N LEU A 271 -0.23 -15.03 -34.31
CA LEU A 271 -0.74 -16.38 -34.07
C LEU A 271 -2.19 -16.36 -33.58
N ILE A 272 -2.52 -15.42 -32.68
CA ILE A 272 -3.88 -15.27 -32.15
C ILE A 272 -4.86 -14.78 -33.23
N ARG A 273 -4.44 -13.82 -34.05
CA ARG A 273 -5.26 -13.39 -35.21
C ARG A 273 -5.52 -14.56 -36.16
N PHE A 274 -4.52 -15.38 -36.44
CA PHE A 274 -4.67 -16.56 -37.29
C PHE A 274 -5.65 -17.58 -36.70
N ILE A 275 -5.54 -17.90 -35.41
CA ILE A 275 -6.41 -18.86 -34.73
C ILE A 275 -7.87 -18.35 -34.69
N ASN A 276 -8.10 -17.06 -34.47
CA ASN A 276 -9.43 -16.46 -34.47
C ASN A 276 -10.08 -16.43 -35.87
N LEU A 277 -9.28 -16.27 -36.92
CA LEU A 277 -9.76 -16.34 -38.31
C LEU A 277 -10.14 -17.77 -38.71
N THR A 278 -9.49 -18.79 -38.15
CA THR A 278 -9.77 -20.20 -38.46
C THR A 278 -10.91 -20.81 -37.62
N LYS A 279 -11.26 -20.22 -36.47
CA LYS A 279 -12.41 -20.65 -35.63
C LYS A 279 -13.76 -20.06 -36.12
N ASN A 280 -13.76 -19.04 -36.93
CA ASN A 280 -14.96 -18.40 -37.51
C ASN A 280 -15.25 -18.91 -38.92
N ARG A 281 -14.65 -19.98 -39.37
CA ARG A 281 -14.99 -20.77 -40.54
C ARG A 281 -15.51 -22.14 -40.09
#